data_c0da209aeae71ff98d5a5c96e59fd2af
#
_entry.id   c0da209aeae71ff98d5a5c96e59fd2af
#
_cell.length_a   1.000
_cell.length_b   1.000
_cell.length_c   1.000
_cell.angle_alpha   90.00
_cell.angle_beta   90.00
_cell.angle_gamma   90.00
#
_symmetry.space_group_name_H-M   'P 1'
#
loop_
_entity.id
_entity.type
_entity.pdbx_description
1 polymer ?
#
loop_
_entity_poly.entity_id
_entity_poly.type
_entity_poly.pdbx_seq_one_letter_code
_entity_poly.pdbx_strand_id
1 'polypeptide(L)'
;MQTNLPEAFLATADGQRAEEILRSCVHCGFCNATCPTYELSGDELDGPRGRIYLIKELFEERSNPDRATTHLDRCLTCRACETTCPSGVQYGELAELARNRLGSKRLQLQGFVRQALQWIVPHPTRLRALLRIARVLKPLLPTVAAKALPKTISAPRHWQSQRPQRILLLQGCAQQVMTGEVNEHLQRLLAGRNVGVTTLKEEQCCGALKLHLGNEAGALASVRRNVDAFYPLLASHQALVSTASGCGVTVKDYGRLLAHDPDYAERAAAIAARTQDVAEYLASQHWTLQAASTSRRVAWQAPCTLQHGQGQDDKVVELLSKAGFELVPVADAHMCCGSAGTYSILQAQWSEQLRTKKLAALQACQPDVIATANVGCHNHLAGVATVPVRHWIELLR
;
A
#
# COMPACT_ATOMS: atom_id res chain seq x y z
N MET A 1 -9.07 -11.97 -23.97
CA MET A 1 -10.39 -11.68 -24.58
C MET A 1 -10.21 -10.88 -25.86
N GLN A 2 -11.19 -10.88 -26.76
CA GLN A 2 -11.15 -9.98 -27.94
C GLN A 2 -11.39 -8.53 -27.50
N THR A 3 -10.67 -7.61 -28.14
CA THR A 3 -10.74 -6.15 -27.91
C THR A 3 -11.00 -5.43 -29.22
N ASN A 4 -11.70 -4.32 -29.16
CA ASN A 4 -11.95 -3.43 -30.28
C ASN A 4 -11.76 -1.96 -29.83
N LEU A 5 -10.53 -1.68 -29.39
CA LEU A 5 -10.17 -0.35 -28.87
C LEU A 5 -10.05 0.64 -30.05
N PRO A 6 -10.44 1.93 -29.85
CA PRO A 6 -10.27 2.96 -30.86
C PRO A 6 -8.81 3.12 -31.29
N GLU A 7 -8.58 3.31 -32.60
CA GLU A 7 -7.23 3.48 -33.17
C GLU A 7 -6.46 4.63 -32.50
N ALA A 8 -7.14 5.74 -32.23
CA ALA A 8 -6.55 6.89 -31.54
C ALA A 8 -6.03 6.54 -30.13
N PHE A 9 -6.68 5.60 -29.42
CA PHE A 9 -6.21 5.12 -28.11
C PHE A 9 -5.08 4.12 -28.30
N LEU A 10 -5.16 3.19 -29.25
CA LEU A 10 -4.09 2.24 -29.56
C LEU A 10 -2.78 2.92 -30.04
N ALA A 11 -2.87 4.14 -30.58
CA ALA A 11 -1.67 4.92 -30.91
C ALA A 11 -0.90 5.42 -29.67
N THR A 12 -1.48 5.33 -28.46
CA THR A 12 -0.84 5.71 -27.20
C THR A 12 -0.20 4.51 -26.50
N ALA A 13 0.85 4.75 -25.70
CA ALA A 13 1.47 3.71 -24.86
C ALA A 13 0.44 3.07 -23.91
N ASP A 14 -0.44 3.88 -23.28
CA ASP A 14 -1.49 3.41 -22.40
C ASP A 14 -2.49 2.49 -23.10
N GLY A 15 -2.86 2.83 -24.35
CA GLY A 15 -3.81 2.03 -25.15
C GLY A 15 -3.21 0.67 -25.54
N GLN A 16 -1.96 0.66 -25.98
CA GLN A 16 -1.21 -0.57 -26.29
C GLN A 16 -1.11 -1.46 -25.05
N ARG A 17 -0.74 -0.86 -23.92
CA ARG A 17 -0.62 -1.59 -22.67
C ARG A 17 -1.96 -2.13 -22.15
N ALA A 18 -3.02 -1.33 -22.25
CA ALA A 18 -4.37 -1.77 -21.91
C ALA A 18 -4.82 -2.95 -22.77
N GLU A 19 -4.56 -2.91 -24.09
CA GLU A 19 -4.88 -4.00 -24.98
C GLU A 19 -4.13 -5.28 -24.65
N GLU A 20 -2.82 -5.20 -24.38
CA GLU A 20 -2.00 -6.33 -23.98
C GLU A 20 -2.58 -7.02 -22.73
N ILE A 21 -2.90 -6.23 -21.67
CA ILE A 21 -3.46 -6.77 -20.44
C ILE A 21 -4.86 -7.36 -20.66
N LEU A 22 -5.71 -6.70 -21.43
CA LEU A 22 -7.06 -7.20 -21.73
C LEU A 22 -6.99 -8.51 -22.51
N ARG A 23 -6.08 -8.64 -23.48
CA ARG A 23 -5.92 -9.85 -24.30
C ARG A 23 -5.37 -11.02 -23.51
N SER A 24 -4.56 -10.79 -22.46
CA SER A 24 -4.08 -11.87 -21.59
C SER A 24 -5.20 -12.52 -20.76
N CYS A 25 -6.35 -11.84 -20.57
CA CYS A 25 -7.47 -12.36 -19.78
C CYS A 25 -8.31 -13.37 -20.58
N VAL A 26 -8.40 -14.62 -20.07
CA VAL A 26 -9.24 -15.69 -20.63
C VAL A 26 -10.62 -15.80 -19.98
N HIS A 27 -10.98 -14.87 -19.08
CA HIS A 27 -12.29 -14.80 -18.41
C HIS A 27 -12.68 -16.01 -17.56
N CYS A 28 -11.74 -16.80 -17.06
CA CYS A 28 -12.01 -18.05 -16.31
C CYS A 28 -12.68 -17.83 -14.94
N GLY A 29 -12.52 -16.65 -14.32
CA GLY A 29 -13.16 -16.31 -13.04
C GLY A 29 -12.40 -16.74 -11.77
N PHE A 30 -11.24 -17.38 -11.84
CA PHE A 30 -10.46 -17.78 -10.65
C PHE A 30 -10.14 -16.58 -9.73
N CYS A 31 -9.95 -15.41 -10.31
CA CYS A 31 -9.69 -14.19 -9.57
C CYS A 31 -10.83 -13.73 -8.63
N ASN A 32 -12.06 -14.18 -8.87
CA ASN A 32 -13.21 -13.83 -8.01
C ASN A 32 -13.09 -14.52 -6.64
N ALA A 33 -12.54 -15.73 -6.56
CA ALA A 33 -12.41 -16.47 -5.31
C ALA A 33 -11.53 -15.77 -4.25
N THR A 34 -10.61 -14.89 -4.67
CA THR A 34 -9.73 -14.16 -3.77
C THR A 34 -10.09 -12.68 -3.65
N CYS A 35 -11.20 -12.26 -4.25
CA CYS A 35 -11.59 -10.85 -4.25
C CYS A 35 -12.45 -10.48 -3.03
N PRO A 36 -11.95 -9.60 -2.13
CA PRO A 36 -12.69 -9.22 -0.93
C PRO A 36 -14.04 -8.56 -1.21
N THR A 37 -14.13 -7.77 -2.29
CA THR A 37 -15.37 -7.06 -2.62
C THR A 37 -16.39 -7.96 -3.32
N TYR A 38 -15.95 -8.94 -4.08
CA TYR A 38 -16.82 -9.97 -4.61
C TYR A 38 -17.39 -10.85 -3.49
N GLU A 39 -16.55 -11.25 -2.53
CA GLU A 39 -16.99 -12.03 -1.37
C GLU A 39 -18.05 -11.30 -0.52
N LEU A 40 -17.96 -9.97 -0.41
CA LEU A 40 -18.95 -9.19 0.34
C LEU A 40 -20.26 -9.02 -0.41
N SER A 41 -20.25 -8.81 -1.73
CA SER A 41 -21.43 -8.42 -2.49
C SER A 41 -22.11 -9.58 -3.22
N GLY A 42 -21.34 -10.59 -3.63
CA GLY A 42 -21.79 -11.58 -4.61
C GLY A 42 -22.02 -11.00 -6.03
N ASP A 43 -21.78 -9.69 -6.21
CA ASP A 43 -21.96 -9.03 -7.50
C ASP A 43 -20.71 -9.23 -8.38
N GLU A 44 -20.90 -9.79 -9.57
CA GLU A 44 -19.83 -10.03 -10.54
C GLU A 44 -19.09 -8.74 -10.91
N LEU A 45 -19.78 -7.60 -10.97
CA LEU A 45 -19.18 -6.31 -11.30
C LEU A 45 -18.29 -5.76 -10.17
N ASP A 46 -18.45 -6.25 -8.95
CA ASP A 46 -17.56 -5.98 -7.82
C ASP A 46 -16.42 -7.00 -7.69
N GLY A 47 -16.36 -7.97 -8.63
CA GLY A 47 -15.26 -8.91 -8.83
C GLY A 47 -14.25 -8.45 -9.89
N PRO A 48 -13.03 -9.02 -9.94
CA PRO A 48 -12.01 -8.64 -10.92
C PRO A 48 -12.44 -8.94 -12.35
N ARG A 49 -13.05 -10.09 -12.60
CA ARG A 49 -13.52 -10.49 -13.93
C ARG A 49 -14.54 -9.50 -14.49
N GLY A 50 -15.56 -9.15 -13.71
CA GLY A 50 -16.56 -8.17 -14.11
C GLY A 50 -15.96 -6.77 -14.30
N ARG A 51 -15.04 -6.35 -13.43
CA ARG A 51 -14.32 -5.08 -13.59
C ARG A 51 -13.45 -5.03 -14.84
N ILE A 52 -12.76 -6.12 -15.19
CA ILE A 52 -12.01 -6.21 -16.47
C ILE A 52 -12.95 -5.99 -17.65
N TYR A 53 -14.14 -6.60 -17.61
CA TYR A 53 -15.16 -6.39 -18.63
C TYR A 53 -15.64 -4.93 -18.69
N LEU A 54 -15.93 -4.31 -17.54
CA LEU A 54 -16.32 -2.90 -17.47
C LEU A 54 -15.22 -1.97 -18.00
N ILE A 55 -13.95 -2.26 -17.73
CA ILE A 55 -12.80 -1.49 -18.23
C ILE A 55 -12.69 -1.64 -19.74
N LYS A 56 -12.86 -2.85 -20.26
CA LYS A 56 -12.89 -3.09 -21.71
C LYS A 56 -13.99 -2.25 -22.37
N GLU A 57 -15.23 -2.33 -21.89
CA GLU A 57 -16.35 -1.55 -22.41
C GLU A 57 -16.10 -0.03 -22.30
N LEU A 58 -15.43 0.43 -21.23
CA LEU A 58 -15.05 1.83 -21.06
C LEU A 58 -14.05 2.28 -22.14
N PHE A 59 -13.03 1.47 -22.42
CA PHE A 59 -12.01 1.78 -23.40
C PHE A 59 -12.53 1.66 -24.85
N GLU A 60 -13.50 0.79 -25.08
CA GLU A 60 -14.23 0.67 -26.35
C GLU A 60 -15.33 1.73 -26.52
N GLU A 61 -15.48 2.65 -25.54
CA GLU A 61 -16.48 3.75 -25.55
C GLU A 61 -17.94 3.26 -25.61
N ARG A 62 -18.20 2.03 -25.12
CA ARG A 62 -19.53 1.38 -25.14
C ARG A 62 -20.26 1.45 -23.82
N SER A 63 -19.59 1.77 -22.71
CA SER A 63 -20.21 1.77 -21.37
C SER A 63 -20.47 3.17 -20.84
N ASN A 64 -21.46 3.25 -19.90
CA ASN A 64 -21.63 4.44 -19.08
C ASN A 64 -20.46 4.58 -18.10
N PRO A 65 -19.69 5.69 -18.14
CA PRO A 65 -18.56 5.93 -17.22
C PRO A 65 -18.94 5.87 -15.75
N ASP A 66 -20.17 6.24 -15.36
CA ASP A 66 -20.62 6.23 -13.97
C ASP A 66 -20.72 4.81 -13.39
N ARG A 67 -21.16 3.85 -14.23
CA ARG A 67 -21.18 2.43 -13.84
C ARG A 67 -19.79 1.89 -13.60
N ALA A 68 -18.87 2.15 -14.53
CA ALA A 68 -17.48 1.75 -14.36
C ALA A 68 -16.86 2.41 -13.12
N THR A 69 -17.10 3.70 -12.90
CA THR A 69 -16.63 4.44 -11.72
C THR A 69 -17.11 3.80 -10.43
N THR A 70 -18.39 3.45 -10.32
CA THR A 70 -18.98 2.85 -9.10
C THR A 70 -18.23 1.59 -8.69
N HIS A 71 -18.04 0.65 -9.61
CA HIS A 71 -17.40 -0.63 -9.32
C HIS A 71 -15.87 -0.54 -9.18
N LEU A 72 -15.21 0.35 -9.93
CA LEU A 72 -13.77 0.59 -9.79
C LEU A 72 -13.43 1.32 -8.48
N ASP A 73 -14.31 2.19 -7.98
CA ASP A 73 -14.13 2.86 -6.68
C ASP A 73 -14.28 1.89 -5.49
N ARG A 74 -15.03 0.81 -5.65
CA ARG A 74 -15.12 -0.28 -4.66
C ARG A 74 -13.90 -1.22 -4.69
N CYS A 75 -13.03 -1.13 -5.67
CA CYS A 75 -11.82 -1.94 -5.74
C CYS A 75 -10.74 -1.43 -4.77
N LEU A 76 -10.26 -2.32 -3.89
CA LEU A 76 -9.20 -2.06 -2.91
C LEU A 76 -7.80 -1.96 -3.52
N THR A 77 -7.62 -2.32 -4.77
CA THR A 77 -6.30 -2.43 -5.42
C THR A 77 -5.32 -3.34 -4.65
N CYS A 78 -5.86 -4.40 -4.04
CA CYS A 78 -5.09 -5.33 -3.19
C CYS A 78 -4.21 -6.31 -3.99
N ARG A 79 -4.44 -6.46 -5.29
CA ARG A 79 -3.73 -7.36 -6.21
C ARG A 79 -3.86 -8.88 -5.90
N ALA A 80 -4.73 -9.28 -4.97
CA ALA A 80 -4.96 -10.71 -4.71
C ALA A 80 -5.41 -11.48 -5.96
N CYS A 81 -6.15 -10.81 -6.84
CA CYS A 81 -6.56 -11.37 -8.12
C CYS A 81 -5.39 -11.63 -9.10
N GLU A 82 -4.28 -10.89 -8.99
CA GLU A 82 -3.08 -11.09 -9.82
C GLU A 82 -2.34 -12.35 -9.42
N THR A 83 -2.11 -12.55 -8.12
CA THR A 83 -1.40 -13.73 -7.60
C THR A 83 -2.17 -15.04 -7.81
N THR A 84 -3.50 -14.94 -7.98
CA THR A 84 -4.37 -16.09 -8.25
C THR A 84 -4.52 -16.38 -9.76
N CYS A 85 -4.17 -15.41 -10.61
CA CYS A 85 -4.43 -15.50 -12.05
C CYS A 85 -3.42 -16.40 -12.76
N PRO A 86 -3.84 -17.55 -13.36
CA PRO A 86 -2.93 -18.42 -14.09
C PRO A 86 -2.45 -17.82 -15.42
N SER A 87 -3.16 -16.79 -15.93
CA SER A 87 -2.79 -16.07 -17.15
C SER A 87 -1.95 -14.82 -16.90
N GLY A 88 -1.61 -14.52 -15.64
CA GLY A 88 -0.74 -13.40 -15.29
C GLY A 88 -1.32 -12.01 -15.60
N VAL A 89 -2.64 -11.86 -15.56
CA VAL A 89 -3.31 -10.57 -15.86
C VAL A 89 -2.89 -9.51 -14.83
N GLN A 90 -2.29 -8.43 -15.28
CA GLN A 90 -1.85 -7.30 -14.45
C GLN A 90 -3.02 -6.34 -14.18
N TYR A 91 -3.97 -6.80 -13.39
CA TYR A 91 -5.22 -6.09 -13.13
C TYR A 91 -5.01 -4.74 -12.44
N GLY A 92 -4.05 -4.62 -11.53
CA GLY A 92 -3.76 -3.36 -10.82
C GLY A 92 -3.41 -2.23 -11.78
N GLU A 93 -2.55 -2.50 -12.75
CA GLU A 93 -2.18 -1.55 -13.80
C GLU A 93 -3.38 -1.21 -14.70
N LEU A 94 -4.15 -2.19 -15.12
CA LEU A 94 -5.36 -1.97 -15.90
C LEU A 94 -6.38 -1.08 -15.17
N ALA A 95 -6.54 -1.29 -13.86
CA ALA A 95 -7.43 -0.48 -13.03
C ALA A 95 -6.90 0.95 -12.84
N GLU A 96 -5.58 1.16 -12.80
CA GLU A 96 -4.95 2.49 -12.76
C GLU A 96 -5.24 3.24 -14.07
N LEU A 97 -4.99 2.63 -15.23
CA LEU A 97 -5.29 3.21 -16.56
C LEU A 97 -6.77 3.61 -16.67
N ALA A 98 -7.68 2.75 -16.21
CA ALA A 98 -9.11 3.04 -16.23
C ALA A 98 -9.49 4.20 -15.29
N ARG A 99 -8.91 4.26 -14.09
CA ARG A 99 -9.14 5.36 -13.14
C ARG A 99 -8.63 6.69 -13.69
N ASN A 100 -7.49 6.69 -14.39
CA ASN A 100 -6.95 7.87 -15.04
C ASN A 100 -7.87 8.38 -16.14
N ARG A 101 -8.37 7.47 -16.99
CA ARG A 101 -9.35 7.83 -18.03
C ARG A 101 -10.66 8.40 -17.48
N LEU A 102 -11.11 7.90 -16.33
CA LEU A 102 -12.31 8.39 -15.63
C LEU A 102 -12.08 9.73 -14.90
N GLY A 103 -10.86 10.03 -14.54
CA GLY A 103 -10.31 11.18 -13.80
C GLY A 103 -11.26 12.29 -13.38
N SER A 104 -11.59 13.20 -14.29
CA SER A 104 -12.35 14.44 -14.02
C SER A 104 -13.88 14.29 -14.04
N LYS A 105 -14.43 13.14 -14.45
CA LYS A 105 -15.88 12.91 -14.63
C LYS A 105 -16.59 12.44 -13.33
N ARG A 106 -15.90 12.42 -12.21
CA ARG A 106 -16.47 11.93 -10.91
C ARG A 106 -17.38 12.98 -10.27
N LEU A 107 -18.45 12.52 -9.57
CA LEU A 107 -19.42 13.35 -8.87
C LEU A 107 -18.76 14.47 -8.04
N GLN A 108 -19.25 15.71 -8.17
CA GLN A 108 -18.63 16.93 -7.63
C GLN A 108 -18.28 16.87 -6.14
N LEU A 109 -19.15 16.32 -5.27
CA LEU A 109 -18.90 16.24 -3.83
C LEU A 109 -17.78 15.25 -3.48
N GLN A 110 -17.77 14.07 -4.11
CA GLN A 110 -16.68 13.11 -3.93
C GLN A 110 -15.37 13.63 -4.52
N GLY A 111 -15.44 14.45 -5.57
CA GLY A 111 -14.30 15.15 -6.14
C GLY A 111 -13.62 16.07 -5.12
N PHE A 112 -14.41 16.86 -4.38
CA PHE A 112 -13.87 17.74 -3.34
C PHE A 112 -13.19 16.97 -2.20
N VAL A 113 -13.82 15.90 -1.69
CA VAL A 113 -13.21 15.07 -0.64
C VAL A 113 -11.90 14.43 -1.13
N ARG A 114 -11.88 13.92 -2.37
CA ARG A 114 -10.66 13.36 -2.98
C ARG A 114 -9.54 14.40 -3.13
N GLN A 115 -9.87 15.64 -3.53
CA GLN A 115 -8.89 16.72 -3.62
C GLN A 115 -8.35 17.10 -2.24
N ALA A 116 -9.21 17.21 -1.23
CA ALA A 116 -8.81 17.47 0.15
C ALA A 116 -7.87 16.37 0.68
N LEU A 117 -8.18 15.10 0.44
CA LEU A 117 -7.33 13.98 0.82
C LEU A 117 -5.97 14.02 0.11
N GLN A 118 -5.93 14.34 -1.18
CA GLN A 118 -4.69 14.51 -1.94
C GLN A 118 -3.86 15.72 -1.49
N TRP A 119 -4.50 16.74 -0.95
CA TRP A 119 -3.82 17.93 -0.42
C TRP A 119 -3.31 17.75 1.01
N ILE A 120 -3.98 16.94 1.83
CA ILE A 120 -3.63 16.75 3.26
C ILE A 120 -2.69 15.57 3.46
N VAL A 121 -3.10 14.37 3.03
CA VAL A 121 -2.43 13.11 3.42
C VAL A 121 -0.99 12.98 2.92
N PRO A 122 -0.64 13.41 1.68
CA PRO A 122 0.73 13.35 1.19
C PRO A 122 1.70 14.30 1.91
N HIS A 123 1.19 15.24 2.70
CA HIS A 123 2.00 16.26 3.38
C HIS A 123 2.02 16.03 4.89
N PRO A 124 3.12 15.50 5.47
CA PRO A 124 3.19 15.15 6.89
C PRO A 124 2.83 16.28 7.85
N THR A 125 3.21 17.52 7.53
CA THR A 125 2.90 18.71 8.34
C THR A 125 1.39 18.99 8.38
N ARG A 126 0.71 18.94 7.23
CA ARG A 126 -0.74 19.14 7.13
C ARG A 126 -1.51 18.00 7.79
N LEU A 127 -1.12 16.77 7.54
CA LEU A 127 -1.71 15.59 8.15
C LEU A 127 -1.60 15.65 9.68
N ARG A 128 -0.42 16.00 10.19
CA ARG A 128 -0.17 16.16 11.62
C ARG A 128 -1.02 17.25 12.24
N ALA A 129 -1.14 18.43 11.59
CA ALA A 129 -1.99 19.52 12.05
C ALA A 129 -3.46 19.08 12.12
N LEU A 130 -3.98 18.46 11.05
CA LEU A 130 -5.35 17.94 11.01
C LEU A 130 -5.61 16.93 12.12
N LEU A 131 -4.72 15.96 12.29
CA LEU A 131 -4.88 14.92 13.33
C LEU A 131 -4.83 15.49 14.75
N ARG A 132 -4.03 16.54 15.00
CA ARG A 132 -4.02 17.26 16.29
C ARG A 132 -5.34 17.95 16.55
N ILE A 133 -5.86 18.68 15.56
CA ILE A 133 -7.18 19.33 15.65
C ILE A 133 -8.26 18.27 15.90
N ALA A 134 -8.28 17.19 15.09
CA ALA A 134 -9.24 16.11 15.26
C ALA A 134 -9.16 15.44 16.63
N ARG A 135 -7.96 15.36 17.23
CA ARG A 135 -7.77 14.81 18.58
C ARG A 135 -8.37 15.72 19.65
N VAL A 136 -8.22 17.05 19.52
CA VAL A 136 -8.85 18.03 20.43
C VAL A 136 -10.38 17.96 20.32
N LEU A 137 -10.88 17.84 19.08
CA LEU A 137 -12.31 17.75 18.79
C LEU A 137 -12.89 16.33 18.94
N LYS A 138 -12.10 15.37 19.43
CA LYS A 138 -12.52 13.97 19.57
C LYS A 138 -13.88 13.74 20.27
N PRO A 139 -14.23 14.52 21.34
CA PRO A 139 -15.54 14.37 22.00
C PRO A 139 -16.73 14.74 21.10
N LEU A 140 -16.50 15.58 20.07
CA LEU A 140 -17.52 16.02 19.11
C LEU A 140 -17.59 15.15 17.84
N LEU A 141 -16.64 14.24 17.67
CA LEU A 141 -16.60 13.37 16.49
C LEU A 141 -17.54 12.16 16.66
N PRO A 142 -18.17 11.69 15.57
CA PRO A 142 -18.84 10.39 15.57
C PRO A 142 -17.90 9.30 16.09
N THR A 143 -18.45 8.33 16.83
CA THR A 143 -17.68 7.24 17.48
C THR A 143 -16.76 6.49 16.51
N VAL A 144 -17.19 6.30 15.28
CA VAL A 144 -16.40 5.65 14.22
C VAL A 144 -15.15 6.50 13.87
N ALA A 145 -15.33 7.79 13.66
CA ALA A 145 -14.24 8.71 13.36
C ALA A 145 -13.27 8.87 14.56
N ALA A 146 -13.80 8.95 15.77
CA ALA A 146 -13.01 9.04 16.99
C ALA A 146 -12.13 7.79 17.22
N LYS A 147 -12.61 6.60 16.88
CA LYS A 147 -11.88 5.32 16.94
C LYS A 147 -10.83 5.18 15.81
N ALA A 148 -11.03 5.86 14.69
CA ALA A 148 -10.08 5.85 13.57
C ALA A 148 -8.85 6.75 13.78
N LEU A 149 -8.87 7.62 14.81
CA LEU A 149 -7.72 8.48 15.11
C LEU A 149 -6.53 7.63 15.61
N PRO A 150 -5.30 7.90 15.12
CA PRO A 150 -4.12 7.18 15.58
C PRO A 150 -3.87 7.44 17.07
N LYS A 151 -3.38 6.41 17.78
CA LYS A 151 -3.05 6.50 19.20
C LYS A 151 -1.93 7.51 19.45
N THR A 152 -0.94 7.54 18.58
CA THR A 152 0.19 8.48 18.60
C THR A 152 0.14 9.43 17.42
N ILE A 153 0.68 10.63 17.56
CA ILE A 153 0.92 11.59 16.48
C ILE A 153 2.37 12.03 16.59
N SER A 154 3.21 11.40 15.78
CA SER A 154 4.65 11.60 15.82
C SER A 154 5.08 12.91 15.12
N ALA A 155 6.26 13.39 15.47
CA ALA A 155 6.94 14.41 14.69
C ALA A 155 7.89 13.72 13.69
N PRO A 156 7.99 14.24 12.47
CA PRO A 156 9.03 13.77 11.55
C PRO A 156 10.40 13.88 12.20
N ARG A 157 11.18 12.81 12.10
CA ARG A 157 12.58 12.79 12.53
C ARG A 157 13.47 12.55 11.32
N HIS A 158 14.65 13.15 11.35
CA HIS A 158 15.63 12.98 10.30
C HIS A 158 16.92 12.41 10.88
N TRP A 159 17.48 11.44 10.18
CA TRP A 159 18.75 10.82 10.53
C TRP A 159 19.75 11.06 9.39
N GLN A 160 20.99 11.32 9.79
CA GLN A 160 22.12 11.42 8.86
C GLN A 160 23.26 10.58 9.45
N SER A 161 23.68 9.59 8.71
CA SER A 161 24.75 8.68 9.16
C SER A 161 25.97 8.79 8.27
N GLN A 162 27.16 8.84 8.91
CA GLN A 162 28.47 8.77 8.25
C GLN A 162 29.07 7.36 8.32
N ARG A 163 28.32 6.36 8.84
CA ARG A 163 28.81 4.97 8.91
C ARG A 163 29.05 4.43 7.50
N PRO A 164 30.12 3.59 7.30
CA PRO A 164 30.40 3.00 5.99
C PRO A 164 29.25 2.14 5.48
N GLN A 165 28.66 1.32 6.38
CA GLN A 165 27.43 0.59 6.09
C GLN A 165 26.23 1.42 6.47
N ARG A 166 25.40 1.77 5.49
CA ARG A 166 24.20 2.58 5.72
C ARG A 166 23.13 2.34 4.67
N ILE A 167 21.90 2.60 5.05
CA ILE A 167 20.72 2.54 4.19
C ILE A 167 20.08 3.91 4.02
N LEU A 168 19.40 4.10 2.90
CA LEU A 168 18.37 5.13 2.77
C LEU A 168 17.08 4.59 3.34
N LEU A 169 16.38 5.35 4.18
CA LEU A 169 15.10 4.97 4.72
C LEU A 169 14.00 5.83 4.10
N LEU A 170 13.06 5.17 3.42
CA LEU A 170 11.82 5.78 2.98
C LEU A 170 10.90 5.93 4.18
N GLN A 171 10.69 7.18 4.63
CA GLN A 171 9.92 7.44 5.86
C GLN A 171 8.41 7.26 5.68
N GLY A 172 7.89 7.50 4.46
CA GLY A 172 6.48 7.47 4.14
C GLY A 172 5.68 8.62 4.73
N CYS A 173 4.83 9.26 3.93
CA CYS A 173 4.09 10.47 4.33
C CYS A 173 3.16 10.26 5.54
N ALA A 174 2.38 9.17 5.56
CA ALA A 174 1.50 8.83 6.68
C ALA A 174 2.25 8.12 7.82
N GLN A 175 3.22 7.26 7.48
CA GLN A 175 3.99 6.46 8.44
C GLN A 175 4.68 7.34 9.48
N GLN A 176 5.43 8.36 9.04
CA GLN A 176 6.16 9.24 9.95
C GLN A 176 5.28 10.06 10.90
N VAL A 177 3.97 10.16 10.61
CA VAL A 177 3.01 10.89 11.46
C VAL A 177 2.20 9.96 12.35
N MET A 178 1.74 8.82 11.81
CA MET A 178 0.79 7.94 12.47
C MET A 178 1.45 6.78 13.22
N THR A 179 2.64 6.35 12.79
CA THR A 179 3.44 5.25 13.36
C THR A 179 4.94 5.53 13.23
N GLY A 180 5.36 6.75 13.50
CA GLY A 180 6.77 7.18 13.37
C GLY A 180 7.74 6.39 14.25
N GLU A 181 7.26 5.83 15.36
CA GLU A 181 7.99 4.94 16.25
C GLU A 181 8.54 3.69 15.55
N VAL A 182 7.90 3.23 14.48
CA VAL A 182 8.38 2.09 13.67
C VAL A 182 9.72 2.41 13.03
N ASN A 183 9.84 3.59 12.41
CA ASN A 183 11.10 4.05 11.79
C ASN A 183 12.20 4.26 12.84
N GLU A 184 11.82 4.78 14.01
CA GLU A 184 12.75 4.93 15.14
C GLU A 184 13.24 3.57 15.66
N HIS A 185 12.34 2.58 15.72
CA HIS A 185 12.70 1.24 16.13
C HIS A 185 13.68 0.60 15.13
N LEU A 186 13.42 0.70 13.83
CA LEU A 186 14.36 0.24 12.82
C LEU A 186 15.73 0.92 12.96
N GLN A 187 15.75 2.24 13.15
CA GLN A 187 17.00 2.98 13.33
C GLN A 187 17.81 2.46 14.53
N ARG A 188 17.16 2.19 15.68
CA ARG A 188 17.82 1.61 16.85
C ARG A 188 18.33 0.20 16.59
N LEU A 189 17.51 -0.65 15.93
CA LEU A 189 17.87 -2.02 15.59
C LEU A 189 19.12 -2.07 14.71
N LEU A 190 19.19 -1.21 13.70
CA LEU A 190 20.32 -1.10 12.77
C LEU A 190 21.55 -0.48 13.44
N ALA A 191 21.35 0.52 14.29
CA ALA A 191 22.44 1.16 15.02
C ALA A 191 23.18 0.17 15.94
N GLY A 192 22.46 -0.76 16.58
CA GLY A 192 23.04 -1.86 17.38
C GLY A 192 23.88 -2.85 16.57
N ARG A 193 23.73 -2.84 15.23
CA ARG A 193 24.47 -3.69 14.26
C ARG A 193 25.46 -2.90 13.41
N ASN A 194 25.80 -1.70 13.85
CA ASN A 194 26.71 -0.77 13.17
C ASN A 194 26.26 -0.32 11.78
N VAL A 195 24.98 -0.45 11.45
CA VAL A 195 24.41 0.07 10.20
C VAL A 195 23.77 1.44 10.46
N GLY A 196 24.10 2.40 9.61
CA GLY A 196 23.57 3.75 9.65
C GLY A 196 22.27 3.90 8.89
N VAL A 197 21.46 4.88 9.29
CA VAL A 197 20.24 5.26 8.58
C VAL A 197 20.35 6.70 8.12
N THR A 198 20.02 6.93 6.86
CA THR A 198 19.90 8.26 6.26
C THR A 198 18.47 8.47 5.79
N THR A 199 17.88 9.62 6.10
CA THR A 199 16.56 10.05 5.63
C THR A 199 16.68 11.40 4.96
N LEU A 200 15.77 11.70 4.04
CA LEU A 200 15.77 12.94 3.29
C LEU A 200 14.61 13.84 3.72
N LYS A 201 14.91 15.15 3.85
CA LYS A 201 13.86 16.16 4.09
C LYS A 201 13.05 16.44 2.83
N GLU A 202 13.66 16.22 1.68
CA GLU A 202 13.10 16.42 0.34
C GLU A 202 12.17 15.28 -0.07
N GLU A 203 12.13 14.17 0.69
CA GLU A 203 11.23 13.04 0.43
C GLU A 203 9.78 13.50 0.28
N GLN A 204 9.17 13.10 -0.82
CA GLN A 204 7.75 13.31 -1.07
C GLN A 204 6.95 12.04 -0.79
N CYS A 205 5.62 12.14 -0.84
CA CYS A 205 4.77 10.96 -0.90
C CYS A 205 5.19 10.05 -2.06
N CYS A 206 5.17 8.73 -1.85
CA CYS A 206 5.51 7.74 -2.88
C CYS A 206 4.66 7.82 -4.16
N GLY A 207 3.54 8.54 -4.14
CA GLY A 207 2.63 8.69 -5.28
C GLY A 207 1.39 7.81 -5.21
N ALA A 208 1.40 6.71 -4.47
CA ALA A 208 0.33 5.72 -4.41
C ALA A 208 -1.07 6.32 -4.21
N LEU A 209 -1.23 7.23 -3.26
CA LEU A 209 -2.53 7.81 -2.95
C LEU A 209 -3.11 8.58 -4.14
N LYS A 210 -2.29 9.33 -4.85
CA LYS A 210 -2.72 10.09 -6.03
C LYS A 210 -3.07 9.15 -7.20
N LEU A 211 -2.28 8.08 -7.43
CA LEU A 211 -2.58 7.05 -8.42
C LEU A 211 -3.93 6.40 -8.15
N HIS A 212 -4.16 5.94 -6.93
CA HIS A 212 -5.42 5.29 -6.54
C HIS A 212 -6.64 6.22 -6.65
N LEU A 213 -6.43 7.53 -6.56
CA LEU A 213 -7.48 8.54 -6.72
C LEU A 213 -7.62 9.06 -8.17
N GLY A 214 -6.85 8.51 -9.14
CA GLY A 214 -6.92 8.87 -10.56
C GLY A 214 -6.26 10.23 -10.88
N ASN A 215 -5.25 10.62 -10.11
CA ASN A 215 -4.43 11.81 -10.36
C ASN A 215 -3.00 11.39 -10.72
N GLU A 216 -2.83 10.86 -11.90
CA GLU A 216 -1.55 10.36 -12.40
C GLU A 216 -0.50 11.48 -12.50
N ALA A 217 -0.85 12.61 -13.11
CA ALA A 217 0.08 13.73 -13.27
C ALA A 217 0.66 14.19 -11.92
N GLY A 218 -0.21 14.30 -10.90
CA GLY A 218 0.21 14.63 -9.55
C GLY A 218 1.04 13.54 -8.88
N ALA A 219 0.80 12.27 -9.19
CA ALA A 219 1.60 11.14 -8.72
C ALA A 219 2.99 11.16 -9.36
N LEU A 220 3.07 11.24 -10.68
CA LEU A 220 4.34 11.28 -11.43
C LEU A 220 5.21 12.49 -11.03
N ALA A 221 4.60 13.63 -10.74
CA ALA A 221 5.35 14.78 -10.19
C ALA A 221 5.99 14.46 -8.81
N SER A 222 5.32 13.69 -7.95
CA SER A 222 5.89 13.23 -6.67
C SER A 222 6.98 12.19 -6.88
N VAL A 223 6.78 11.27 -7.84
CA VAL A 223 7.76 10.24 -8.22
C VAL A 223 9.04 10.87 -8.73
N ARG A 224 8.97 11.83 -9.67
CA ARG A 224 10.15 12.53 -10.20
C ARG A 224 10.96 13.22 -9.10
N ARG A 225 10.30 13.92 -8.18
CA ARG A 225 10.98 14.57 -7.04
C ARG A 225 11.69 13.56 -6.14
N ASN A 226 11.07 12.39 -5.90
CA ASN A 226 11.72 11.32 -5.15
C ASN A 226 12.91 10.73 -5.91
N VAL A 227 12.81 10.59 -7.24
CA VAL A 227 13.93 10.17 -8.07
C VAL A 227 15.10 11.16 -7.95
N ASP A 228 14.82 12.46 -8.07
CA ASP A 228 15.86 13.51 -7.93
C ASP A 228 16.51 13.51 -6.54
N ALA A 229 15.72 13.22 -5.49
CA ALA A 229 16.23 13.20 -4.12
C ALA A 229 17.04 11.94 -3.77
N PHE A 230 16.58 10.74 -4.19
CA PHE A 230 17.20 9.47 -3.78
C PHE A 230 18.32 9.01 -4.72
N TYR A 231 18.18 9.23 -6.03
CA TYR A 231 19.12 8.70 -7.02
C TYR A 231 20.58 9.07 -6.76
N PRO A 232 20.94 10.33 -6.43
CA PRO A 232 22.33 10.72 -6.18
C PRO A 232 22.99 9.98 -5.01
N LEU A 233 22.18 9.44 -4.10
CA LEU A 233 22.66 8.78 -2.88
C LEU A 233 22.74 7.25 -3.01
N LEU A 234 22.16 6.65 -4.05
CA LEU A 234 22.12 5.19 -4.21
C LEU A 234 23.51 4.54 -4.18
N ALA A 235 24.51 5.16 -4.82
CA ALA A 235 25.87 4.61 -4.89
C ALA A 235 26.55 4.49 -3.53
N SER A 236 26.19 5.35 -2.57
CA SER A 236 26.79 5.41 -1.24
C SER A 236 25.99 4.67 -0.15
N HIS A 237 24.87 4.04 -0.50
CA HIS A 237 24.00 3.31 0.43
C HIS A 237 23.72 1.89 -0.07
N GLN A 238 23.52 0.96 0.85
CA GLN A 238 23.27 -0.46 0.52
C GLN A 238 21.94 -0.67 -0.20
N ALA A 239 20.88 0.00 0.26
CA ALA A 239 19.53 -0.10 -0.28
C ALA A 239 18.71 1.13 0.08
N LEU A 240 17.57 1.32 -0.61
CA LEU A 240 16.45 2.14 -0.17
C LEU A 240 15.43 1.23 0.51
N VAL A 241 15.28 1.36 1.83
CA VAL A 241 14.46 0.46 2.65
C VAL A 241 13.15 1.13 3.04
N SER A 242 12.04 0.41 2.94
CA SER A 242 10.72 0.85 3.38
C SER A 242 10.19 -0.03 4.52
N THR A 243 9.68 0.59 5.58
CA THR A 243 8.91 -0.07 6.65
C THR A 243 7.40 -0.05 6.39
N ALA A 244 6.95 0.65 5.34
CA ALA A 244 5.56 0.70 4.94
C ALA A 244 5.38 -0.02 3.61
N SER A 245 4.87 -1.26 3.63
CA SER A 245 4.74 -2.10 2.43
C SER A 245 3.98 -1.42 1.29
N GLY A 246 2.97 -0.57 1.61
CA GLY A 246 2.23 0.21 0.61
C GLY A 246 3.05 1.28 -0.09
N CYS A 247 4.04 1.88 0.60
CA CYS A 247 5.00 2.79 -0.03
C CYS A 247 6.06 2.00 -0.80
N GLY A 248 6.57 0.91 -0.22
CA GLY A 248 7.60 0.06 -0.83
C GLY A 248 7.18 -0.48 -2.20
N VAL A 249 5.96 -1.05 -2.30
CA VAL A 249 5.44 -1.58 -3.58
C VAL A 249 5.37 -0.49 -4.66
N THR A 250 4.96 0.73 -4.29
CA THR A 250 4.85 1.84 -5.25
C THR A 250 6.23 2.32 -5.72
N VAL A 251 7.23 2.38 -4.82
CA VAL A 251 8.59 2.78 -5.21
C VAL A 251 9.27 1.71 -6.07
N LYS A 252 8.97 0.43 -5.85
CA LYS A 252 9.37 -0.67 -6.75
C LYS A 252 8.74 -0.55 -8.14
N ASP A 253 7.58 0.09 -8.26
CA ASP A 253 6.90 0.35 -9.53
C ASP A 253 7.43 1.62 -10.26
N TYR A 254 8.36 2.41 -9.69
CA TYR A 254 8.85 3.66 -10.31
C TYR A 254 9.43 3.47 -11.71
N GLY A 255 10.14 2.37 -11.95
CA GLY A 255 10.65 2.04 -13.28
C GLY A 255 9.54 1.88 -14.32
N ARG A 256 8.42 1.23 -13.95
CA ARG A 256 7.23 1.11 -14.79
C ARG A 256 6.53 2.45 -14.99
N LEU A 257 6.32 3.20 -13.91
CA LEU A 257 5.60 4.47 -13.93
C LEU A 257 6.29 5.55 -14.78
N LEU A 258 7.59 5.52 -14.90
CA LEU A 258 8.37 6.48 -15.68
C LEU A 258 9.07 5.83 -16.90
N ALA A 259 8.62 4.64 -17.34
CA ALA A 259 9.26 3.90 -18.43
C ALA A 259 9.35 4.70 -19.75
N HIS A 260 8.40 5.59 -19.99
CA HIS A 260 8.33 6.43 -21.18
C HIS A 260 8.82 7.87 -20.97
N ASP A 261 9.40 8.18 -19.80
CA ASP A 261 9.94 9.49 -19.48
C ASP A 261 11.44 9.53 -19.85
N PRO A 262 11.85 10.28 -20.90
CA PRO A 262 13.22 10.24 -21.41
C PRO A 262 14.25 10.70 -20.38
N ASP A 263 13.87 11.56 -19.44
CA ASP A 263 14.76 12.13 -18.44
C ASP A 263 14.83 11.28 -17.16
N TYR A 264 13.83 10.42 -16.91
CA TYR A 264 13.68 9.75 -15.62
C TYR A 264 13.68 8.22 -15.69
N ALA A 265 13.43 7.59 -16.84
CA ALA A 265 13.24 6.14 -16.96
C ALA A 265 14.38 5.32 -16.33
N GLU A 266 15.64 5.61 -16.69
CA GLU A 266 16.80 4.90 -16.19
C GLU A 266 16.99 5.10 -14.67
N ARG A 267 16.87 6.33 -14.19
CA ARG A 267 17.04 6.67 -12.78
C ARG A 267 15.94 6.06 -11.92
N ALA A 268 14.70 6.05 -12.41
CA ALA A 268 13.57 5.44 -11.74
C ALA A 268 13.70 3.92 -11.66
N ALA A 269 14.18 3.27 -12.74
CA ALA A 269 14.46 1.85 -12.75
C ALA A 269 15.58 1.48 -11.74
N ALA A 270 16.64 2.30 -11.65
CA ALA A 270 17.70 2.09 -10.67
C ALA A 270 17.22 2.20 -9.23
N ILE A 271 16.33 3.16 -8.91
CA ILE A 271 15.70 3.28 -7.59
C ILE A 271 14.83 2.06 -7.30
N ALA A 272 13.98 1.66 -8.26
CA ALA A 272 13.11 0.49 -8.10
C ALA A 272 13.91 -0.78 -7.78
N ALA A 273 15.01 -1.03 -8.51
CA ALA A 273 15.89 -2.17 -8.33
C ALA A 273 16.63 -2.18 -6.96
N ARG A 274 16.88 -1.00 -6.37
CA ARG A 274 17.57 -0.87 -5.08
C ARG A 274 16.58 -0.73 -3.89
N THR A 275 15.27 -0.71 -4.17
CA THR A 275 14.24 -0.62 -3.14
C THR A 275 13.92 -1.99 -2.56
N GLN A 276 13.94 -2.08 -1.24
CA GLN A 276 13.65 -3.29 -0.48
C GLN A 276 12.59 -3.00 0.60
N ASP A 277 11.68 -3.95 0.82
CA ASP A 277 10.93 -3.96 2.08
C ASP A 277 11.89 -4.27 3.23
N VAL A 278 11.58 -3.80 4.41
CA VAL A 278 12.42 -4.07 5.60
C VAL A 278 12.56 -5.58 5.87
N ALA A 279 11.57 -6.40 5.48
CA ALA A 279 11.67 -7.85 5.58
C ALA A 279 12.74 -8.43 4.64
N GLU A 280 12.80 -7.95 3.39
CA GLU A 280 13.83 -8.34 2.43
C GLU A 280 15.23 -7.96 2.92
N TYR A 281 15.34 -6.70 3.39
CA TYR A 281 16.62 -6.19 3.87
C TYR A 281 17.12 -6.99 5.09
N LEU A 282 16.28 -7.22 6.10
CA LEU A 282 16.69 -7.95 7.29
C LEU A 282 16.98 -9.44 7.01
N ALA A 283 16.21 -10.09 6.15
CA ALA A 283 16.46 -11.47 5.75
C ALA A 283 17.81 -11.64 5.01
N SER A 284 18.22 -10.65 4.23
CA SER A 284 19.50 -10.69 3.49
C SER A 284 20.72 -10.49 4.40
N GLN A 285 20.56 -9.97 5.62
CA GLN A 285 21.68 -9.68 6.51
C GLN A 285 22.16 -10.90 7.33
N HIS A 286 21.40 -12.00 7.35
CA HIS A 286 21.71 -13.21 8.12
C HIS A 286 21.95 -12.96 9.64
N TRP A 287 21.32 -11.91 10.19
CA TRP A 287 21.45 -11.61 11.62
C TRP A 287 20.54 -12.50 12.48
N THR A 288 21.02 -12.86 13.65
CA THR A 288 20.18 -13.45 14.70
C THR A 288 19.36 -12.34 15.34
N LEU A 289 18.07 -12.31 15.05
CA LEU A 289 17.10 -11.43 15.69
C LEU A 289 16.45 -12.15 16.86
N GLN A 290 16.17 -11.41 17.93
CA GLN A 290 15.56 -11.95 19.15
C GLN A 290 14.23 -11.25 19.40
N ALA A 291 13.32 -11.93 20.11
CA ALA A 291 12.08 -11.33 20.56
C ALA A 291 12.35 -10.18 21.53
N ALA A 292 11.73 -9.03 21.30
CA ALA A 292 11.80 -7.86 22.16
C ALA A 292 10.74 -7.86 23.27
N SER A 293 9.76 -8.76 23.24
CA SER A 293 8.66 -8.84 24.20
C SER A 293 8.45 -10.25 24.73
N THR A 294 7.68 -10.38 25.82
CA THR A 294 7.23 -11.66 26.39
C THR A 294 6.03 -12.23 25.65
N SER A 295 5.32 -11.45 24.84
CA SER A 295 4.23 -11.93 23.97
C SER A 295 4.80 -12.93 22.99
N ARG A 296 4.24 -14.13 22.95
CA ARG A 296 4.78 -15.22 22.11
C ARG A 296 3.87 -15.59 20.97
N ARG A 297 2.55 -15.50 21.16
CA ARG A 297 1.54 -15.90 20.17
C ARG A 297 1.17 -14.72 19.28
N VAL A 298 1.57 -14.78 18.03
CA VAL A 298 1.42 -13.69 17.06
C VAL A 298 0.44 -14.09 15.98
N ALA A 299 -0.64 -13.32 15.80
CA ALA A 299 -1.45 -13.38 14.59
C ALA A 299 -0.82 -12.49 13.53
N TRP A 300 -0.32 -13.08 12.46
CA TRP A 300 0.26 -12.33 11.35
C TRP A 300 -0.83 -11.85 10.37
N GLN A 301 -1.00 -10.54 10.28
CA GLN A 301 -1.81 -9.89 9.25
C GLN A 301 -0.88 -9.46 8.12
N ALA A 302 -0.72 -10.31 7.11
CA ALA A 302 0.01 -9.98 5.90
C ALA A 302 -0.68 -8.82 5.15
N PRO A 303 -0.05 -7.63 5.01
CA PRO A 303 -0.62 -6.60 4.18
C PRO A 303 -0.65 -7.05 2.71
N CYS A 304 -1.74 -6.77 2.01
CA CYS A 304 -1.86 -7.14 0.59
C CYS A 304 -0.73 -6.57 -0.27
N THR A 305 -0.22 -5.38 0.06
CA THR A 305 0.92 -4.75 -0.61
C THR A 305 2.25 -5.45 -0.34
N LEU A 306 2.38 -6.21 0.76
CA LEU A 306 3.55 -7.06 1.02
C LEU A 306 3.37 -8.43 0.37
N GLN A 307 2.22 -9.07 0.63
CA GLN A 307 1.90 -10.43 0.17
C GLN A 307 1.74 -10.49 -1.34
N HIS A 308 0.76 -9.75 -1.88
CA HIS A 308 0.41 -9.82 -3.31
C HIS A 308 1.20 -8.85 -4.18
N GLY A 309 1.56 -7.67 -3.62
CA GLY A 309 2.27 -6.65 -4.37
C GLY A 309 3.77 -6.88 -4.45
N GLN A 310 4.38 -7.49 -3.43
CA GLN A 310 5.83 -7.67 -3.35
C GLN A 310 6.26 -9.13 -3.20
N GLY A 311 5.38 -10.07 -2.80
CA GLY A 311 5.72 -11.48 -2.58
C GLY A 311 6.75 -11.69 -1.45
N GLN A 312 6.62 -10.94 -0.35
CA GLN A 312 7.65 -10.90 0.71
C GLN A 312 7.10 -11.24 2.10
N ASP A 313 5.89 -11.72 2.23
CA ASP A 313 5.26 -12.03 3.51
C ASP A 313 5.86 -13.27 4.21
N ASP A 314 6.34 -14.25 3.44
CA ASP A 314 7.06 -15.42 3.91
C ASP A 314 8.33 -15.05 4.70
N LYS A 315 9.05 -14.00 4.30
CA LYS A 315 10.23 -13.52 5.00
C LYS A 315 9.90 -13.01 6.40
N VAL A 316 8.76 -12.34 6.58
CA VAL A 316 8.32 -11.92 7.91
C VAL A 316 8.01 -13.13 8.78
N VAL A 317 7.30 -14.12 8.23
CA VAL A 317 6.99 -15.39 8.90
C VAL A 317 8.28 -16.08 9.36
N GLU A 318 9.27 -16.18 8.48
CA GLU A 318 10.57 -16.79 8.78
C GLU A 318 11.31 -16.04 9.88
N LEU A 319 11.42 -14.70 9.78
CA LEU A 319 12.13 -13.86 10.74
C LEU A 319 11.48 -13.91 12.13
N LEU A 320 10.15 -13.85 12.22
CA LEU A 320 9.43 -13.98 13.50
C LEU A 320 9.59 -15.37 14.11
N SER A 321 9.48 -16.44 13.30
CA SER A 321 9.66 -17.83 13.76
C SER A 321 11.08 -18.05 14.30
N LYS A 322 12.10 -17.58 13.57
CA LYS A 322 13.51 -17.64 14.02
C LYS A 322 13.76 -16.84 15.30
N ALA A 323 13.04 -15.76 15.53
CA ALA A 323 13.11 -14.98 16.77
C ALA A 323 12.39 -15.64 17.96
N GLY A 324 11.71 -16.78 17.75
CA GLY A 324 11.03 -17.56 18.78
C GLY A 324 9.58 -17.20 19.03
N PHE A 325 8.90 -16.60 18.06
CA PHE A 325 7.45 -16.38 18.10
C PHE A 325 6.68 -17.58 17.58
N GLU A 326 5.53 -17.87 18.20
CA GLU A 326 4.51 -18.80 17.73
C GLU A 326 3.55 -18.05 16.81
N LEU A 327 3.59 -18.33 15.52
CA LEU A 327 2.62 -17.76 14.57
C LEU A 327 1.35 -18.60 14.60
N VAL A 328 0.25 -18.00 15.09
CA VAL A 328 -1.04 -18.69 15.12
C VAL A 328 -1.69 -18.71 13.73
N PRO A 329 -2.41 -19.79 13.35
CA PRO A 329 -3.08 -19.87 12.07
C PRO A 329 -4.19 -18.81 11.96
N VAL A 330 -4.28 -18.15 10.81
CA VAL A 330 -5.30 -17.15 10.53
C VAL A 330 -6.10 -17.61 9.31
N ALA A 331 -7.41 -17.79 9.49
CA ALA A 331 -8.29 -18.10 8.37
C ALA A 331 -8.32 -16.95 7.37
N ASP A 332 -8.43 -17.27 6.09
CA ASP A 332 -8.47 -16.28 5.01
C ASP A 332 -7.33 -15.24 5.12
N ALA A 333 -6.11 -15.72 5.42
CA ALA A 333 -4.96 -14.85 5.67
C ALA A 333 -4.68 -13.91 4.48
N HIS A 334 -4.98 -14.35 3.25
CA HIS A 334 -4.80 -13.59 2.01
C HIS A 334 -5.76 -12.39 1.85
N MET A 335 -6.86 -12.35 2.62
CA MET A 335 -7.88 -11.31 2.47
C MET A 335 -7.44 -9.96 3.03
N CYS A 336 -7.78 -8.89 2.30
CA CYS A 336 -7.49 -7.53 2.68
C CYS A 336 -8.19 -7.12 4.00
N CYS A 337 -7.51 -6.31 4.82
CA CYS A 337 -8.09 -5.74 6.05
C CYS A 337 -9.13 -4.63 5.82
N GLY A 338 -9.33 -4.16 4.58
CA GLY A 338 -10.26 -3.10 4.24
C GLY A 338 -9.71 -1.66 4.35
N SER A 339 -8.46 -1.46 4.77
CA SER A 339 -7.87 -0.11 4.92
C SER A 339 -7.66 0.60 3.58
N ALA A 340 -6.85 0.03 2.69
CA ALA A 340 -6.52 0.49 1.34
C ALA A 340 -6.39 2.03 1.19
N GLY A 341 -5.57 2.65 2.03
CA GLY A 341 -5.32 4.09 2.02
C GLY A 341 -6.57 4.91 2.33
N THR A 342 -7.05 5.68 1.35
CA THR A 342 -8.25 6.51 1.49
C THR A 342 -9.56 5.76 1.30
N TYR A 343 -9.50 4.48 0.93
CA TYR A 343 -10.69 3.62 0.75
C TYR A 343 -11.55 3.56 2.02
N SER A 344 -10.93 3.44 3.19
CA SER A 344 -11.63 3.43 4.48
C SER A 344 -12.44 4.70 4.78
N ILE A 345 -12.15 5.81 4.08
CA ILE A 345 -12.89 7.06 4.16
C ILE A 345 -13.97 7.12 3.07
N LEU A 346 -13.60 6.79 1.84
CA LEU A 346 -14.46 6.92 0.67
C LEU A 346 -15.47 5.78 0.52
N GLN A 347 -15.16 4.60 1.05
CA GLN A 347 -15.97 3.37 1.02
C GLN A 347 -16.14 2.81 2.44
N ALA A 348 -16.52 3.67 3.40
CA ALA A 348 -16.49 3.37 4.83
C ALA A 348 -17.26 2.09 5.20
N GLN A 349 -18.46 1.89 4.63
CA GLN A 349 -19.30 0.73 4.91
C GLN A 349 -18.62 -0.59 4.49
N TRP A 350 -18.04 -0.63 3.28
CA TRP A 350 -17.32 -1.80 2.77
C TRP A 350 -16.06 -2.08 3.60
N SER A 351 -15.33 -1.01 3.90
CA SER A 351 -14.12 -1.07 4.72
C SER A 351 -14.37 -1.62 6.12
N GLU A 352 -15.48 -1.23 6.75
CA GLU A 352 -15.86 -1.69 8.09
C GLU A 352 -16.24 -3.18 8.09
N GLN A 353 -16.98 -3.65 7.09
CA GLN A 353 -17.32 -5.07 6.95
C GLN A 353 -16.06 -5.93 6.78
N LEU A 354 -15.12 -5.50 5.92
CA LEU A 354 -13.83 -6.19 5.72
C LEU A 354 -12.99 -6.21 7.00
N ARG A 355 -12.92 -5.09 7.71
CA ARG A 355 -12.22 -4.99 9.00
C ARG A 355 -12.79 -5.97 10.02
N THR A 356 -14.12 -6.03 10.14
CA THR A 356 -14.80 -6.90 11.08
C THR A 356 -14.50 -8.36 10.80
N LYS A 357 -14.61 -8.81 9.53
CA LYS A 357 -14.24 -10.17 9.12
C LYS A 357 -12.77 -10.46 9.42
N LYS A 358 -11.86 -9.54 9.06
CA LYS A 358 -10.43 -9.75 9.27
C LYS A 358 -10.05 -9.82 10.75
N LEU A 359 -10.64 -8.97 11.61
CA LEU A 359 -10.39 -9.02 13.06
C LEU A 359 -10.95 -10.30 13.68
N ALA A 360 -12.11 -10.78 13.25
CA ALA A 360 -12.66 -12.05 13.71
C ALA A 360 -11.69 -13.21 13.42
N ALA A 361 -11.14 -13.28 12.20
CA ALA A 361 -10.15 -14.30 11.82
C ALA A 361 -8.83 -14.17 12.60
N LEU A 362 -8.31 -12.95 12.76
CA LEU A 362 -7.05 -12.71 13.47
C LEU A 362 -7.14 -13.03 14.97
N GLN A 363 -8.28 -12.83 15.60
CA GLN A 363 -8.48 -13.02 17.03
C GLN A 363 -9.01 -14.41 17.42
N ALA A 364 -9.42 -15.22 16.43
CA ALA A 364 -10.01 -16.55 16.67
C ALA A 364 -9.08 -17.49 17.47
N CYS A 365 -7.77 -17.43 17.22
CA CYS A 365 -6.78 -18.25 17.92
C CYS A 365 -6.18 -17.58 19.16
N GLN A 366 -6.83 -16.55 19.70
CA GLN A 366 -6.43 -15.86 20.94
C GLN A 366 -4.93 -15.48 20.96
N PRO A 367 -4.46 -14.66 20.01
CA PRO A 367 -3.08 -14.21 20.00
C PRO A 367 -2.81 -13.19 21.12
N ASP A 368 -1.56 -13.07 21.52
CA ASP A 368 -1.10 -12.00 22.42
C ASP A 368 -1.03 -10.65 21.70
N VAL A 369 -0.70 -10.70 20.40
CA VAL A 369 -0.51 -9.52 19.54
C VAL A 369 -0.84 -9.82 18.08
N ILE A 370 -1.42 -8.83 17.40
CA ILE A 370 -1.56 -8.83 15.95
C ILE A 370 -0.37 -8.06 15.37
N ALA A 371 0.40 -8.70 14.49
CA ALA A 371 1.51 -8.08 13.78
C ALA A 371 1.12 -7.72 12.34
N THR A 372 1.57 -6.57 11.85
CA THR A 372 1.39 -6.14 10.45
C THR A 372 2.59 -5.35 9.95
N ALA A 373 2.67 -5.05 8.64
CA ALA A 373 3.78 -4.33 7.99
C ALA A 373 3.31 -3.07 7.23
N ASN A 374 2.14 -2.52 7.55
CA ASN A 374 1.63 -1.35 6.85
C ASN A 374 0.88 -0.41 7.79
N VAL A 375 1.21 0.87 7.74
CA VAL A 375 0.57 1.94 8.54
C VAL A 375 -0.95 1.98 8.38
N GLY A 376 -1.47 1.76 7.17
CA GLY A 376 -2.90 1.71 6.90
C GLY A 376 -3.57 0.56 7.65
N CYS A 377 -3.07 -0.66 7.51
CA CYS A 377 -3.57 -1.84 8.22
C CYS A 377 -3.44 -1.69 9.74
N HIS A 378 -2.28 -1.21 10.21
CA HIS A 378 -2.04 -0.97 11.63
C HIS A 378 -3.13 -0.07 12.24
N ASN A 379 -3.32 1.13 11.71
CA ASN A 379 -4.27 2.08 12.29
C ASN A 379 -5.72 1.62 12.14
N HIS A 380 -6.06 0.98 11.02
CA HIS A 380 -7.41 0.50 10.75
C HIS A 380 -7.85 -0.61 11.72
N LEU A 381 -6.95 -1.51 12.06
CA LEU A 381 -7.20 -2.60 13.00
C LEU A 381 -7.07 -2.15 14.46
N ALA A 382 -6.06 -1.35 14.80
CA ALA A 382 -5.73 -0.96 16.18
C ALA A 382 -6.84 -0.17 16.90
N GLY A 383 -7.73 0.50 16.15
CA GLY A 383 -8.87 1.25 16.72
C GLY A 383 -9.97 0.36 17.30
N VAL A 384 -10.02 -0.94 16.93
CA VAL A 384 -11.14 -1.85 17.26
C VAL A 384 -10.66 -3.19 17.81
N ALA A 385 -9.41 -3.60 17.55
CA ALA A 385 -8.85 -4.84 18.05
C ALA A 385 -8.85 -4.92 19.57
N THR A 386 -9.13 -6.12 20.12
CA THR A 386 -9.12 -6.41 21.59
C THR A 386 -7.72 -6.69 22.11
N VAL A 387 -6.78 -7.01 21.22
CA VAL A 387 -5.36 -7.21 21.53
C VAL A 387 -4.50 -6.13 20.87
N PRO A 388 -3.28 -5.88 21.34
CA PRO A 388 -2.40 -4.90 20.71
C PRO A 388 -2.15 -5.21 19.23
N VAL A 389 -2.18 -4.17 18.38
CA VAL A 389 -1.71 -4.25 17.00
C VAL A 389 -0.36 -3.53 16.94
N ARG A 390 0.65 -4.18 16.37
CA ARG A 390 2.03 -3.68 16.30
C ARG A 390 2.56 -3.83 14.87
N HIS A 391 3.53 -3.01 14.52
CA HIS A 391 4.35 -3.32 13.36
C HIS A 391 5.27 -4.49 13.73
N TRP A 392 5.40 -5.49 12.84
CA TRP A 392 6.13 -6.72 13.14
C TRP A 392 7.58 -6.49 13.59
N ILE A 393 8.23 -5.45 13.04
CA ILE A 393 9.61 -5.11 13.41
C ILE A 393 9.75 -4.67 14.88
N GLU A 394 8.70 -4.11 15.48
CA GLU A 394 8.70 -3.69 16.88
C GLU A 394 8.75 -4.88 17.85
N LEU A 395 8.48 -6.08 17.35
CA LEU A 395 8.58 -7.32 18.12
C LEU A 395 10.03 -7.85 18.21
N LEU A 396 10.97 -7.30 17.45
CA LEU A 396 12.35 -7.77 17.31
C LEU A 396 13.35 -6.82 17.98
N ARG A 397 14.52 -7.37 18.39
CA ARG A 397 15.67 -6.63 18.92
C ARG A 397 17.00 -7.20 18.45
#